data_69d13d8800a4e5984bd3b590768f24c4
#
_entry.id   69d13d8800a4e5984bd3b590768f24c4
#
_cell.length_a   1.000
_cell.length_b   1.000
_cell.length_c   1.000
_cell.angle_alpha   90.00
_cell.angle_beta   90.00
_cell.angle_gamma   90.00
#
_symmetry.space_group_name_H-M   'P 1'
#
loop_
_entity.id
_entity.type
_entity.pdbx_description
1 polymer ?
#
loop_
_entity_poly.entity_id
_entity_poly.type
_entity_poly.pdbx_seq_one_letter_code
_entity_poly.pdbx_strand_id
1 'polypeptide(L)'
;GTNMNGDVGSMLPANYDAVMPTANNPPNADLTELYLMQALPAGWMLALGKMDFAAWADTNAFANNERTQFTSIGLINNAIAGVFFPYTANGGFFAYNSPNGAHNVDLVFAKQKATPGQTGFDDLDNSDNTYAIEYQFTTKIDNKPGHYLIAGAYSTTDIDKFQVTRGVIRRSELVDEIQLPGLAEADDNYMVIGNFDQFLWVKEGAASRRGGTPLGIGIFARAGWAPDDRNAVDQFYSFGLGGYGMLIPGRDKDNWGIGWSGTHISDDLRKFVPTLDSWENNYEVFYNFSVAPSVYLTLNAQAIEPANGELDTAVAVGARLQVDF
;
A
#
# COMPACT_ATOMS: atom_id res chain seq x y z
N GLY A 1 -7.73 -14.34 25.53
CA GLY A 1 -6.35 -14.70 25.28
C GLY A 1 -5.67 -13.51 24.64
N THR A 2 -4.68 -12.94 25.32
CA THR A 2 -3.88 -11.87 24.78
C THR A 2 -3.11 -12.41 23.58
N ASN A 3 -3.41 -11.94 22.39
CA ASN A 3 -2.62 -12.25 21.23
C ASN A 3 -1.28 -11.50 21.37
N MET A 4 -0.24 -12.22 21.75
CA MET A 4 1.08 -11.63 21.99
C MET A 4 1.80 -11.20 20.71
N ASN A 5 1.18 -11.39 19.55
CA ASN A 5 1.76 -11.07 18.24
C ASN A 5 1.50 -9.63 17.78
N GLY A 6 0.82 -8.81 18.59
CA GLY A 6 0.71 -7.37 18.33
C GLY A 6 -0.11 -6.95 17.12
N ASP A 7 -0.91 -7.85 16.54
CA ASP A 7 -1.81 -7.52 15.44
C ASP A 7 -3.02 -6.75 15.94
N VAL A 8 -2.92 -5.42 15.89
CA VAL A 8 -4.03 -4.52 16.25
C VAL A 8 -5.11 -4.54 15.17
N GLY A 9 -4.76 -4.79 13.92
CA GLY A 9 -5.72 -4.88 12.81
C GLY A 9 -6.74 -5.99 13.00
N SER A 10 -6.35 -7.14 13.55
CA SER A 10 -7.27 -8.25 13.83
C SER A 10 -8.28 -7.96 14.95
N MET A 11 -8.06 -6.92 15.74
CA MET A 11 -8.99 -6.48 16.78
C MET A 11 -10.10 -5.56 16.26
N LEU A 12 -9.98 -5.11 15.02
CA LEU A 12 -10.93 -4.24 14.34
C LEU A 12 -11.57 -5.00 13.18
N PRO A 13 -12.69 -5.74 13.40
CA PRO A 13 -13.41 -6.43 12.35
C PRO A 13 -13.82 -5.44 11.25
N ALA A 14 -13.66 -5.84 9.98
CA ALA A 14 -13.88 -5.00 8.82
C ALA A 14 -12.98 -3.74 8.76
N ASN A 15 -11.77 -3.84 9.27
CA ASN A 15 -10.73 -2.85 9.04
C ASN A 15 -10.08 -3.13 7.68
N TYR A 16 -10.34 -2.28 6.70
CA TYR A 16 -9.83 -2.37 5.33
C TYR A 16 -8.46 -1.69 5.16
N ASP A 17 -8.09 -0.82 6.10
CA ASP A 17 -6.80 -0.17 6.16
C ASP A 17 -6.00 -0.74 7.34
N ALA A 18 -5.07 -1.66 7.07
CA ALA A 18 -4.32 -2.33 8.12
C ALA A 18 -3.50 -1.33 8.94
N VAL A 19 -3.68 -1.39 10.26
CA VAL A 19 -3.00 -0.54 11.25
C VAL A 19 -1.49 -0.80 11.28
N MET A 20 -1.10 -2.06 11.04
CA MET A 20 0.30 -2.50 11.03
C MET A 20 0.47 -3.70 10.07
N PRO A 21 0.85 -3.47 8.82
CA PRO A 21 0.90 -4.53 7.81
C PRO A 21 1.90 -5.64 8.10
N THR A 22 2.95 -5.36 8.89
CA THR A 22 3.99 -6.33 9.24
C THR A 22 3.67 -7.21 10.46
N ALA A 23 2.56 -6.95 11.16
CA ALA A 23 2.21 -7.67 12.38
C ALA A 23 1.75 -9.12 12.14
N ASN A 24 1.33 -9.47 10.95
CA ASN A 24 0.75 -10.76 10.58
C ASN A 24 1.72 -11.76 9.94
N ASN A 25 3.02 -11.53 10.02
CA ASN A 25 3.98 -12.49 9.48
C ASN A 25 3.93 -13.80 10.27
N PRO A 26 3.72 -14.95 9.60
CA PRO A 26 3.75 -16.25 10.26
C PRO A 26 5.15 -16.50 10.84
N PRO A 27 5.29 -17.27 11.92
CA PRO A 27 6.57 -17.52 12.60
C PRO A 27 7.51 -18.45 11.83
N ASN A 28 7.30 -18.67 10.54
CA ASN A 28 8.07 -19.56 9.69
C ASN A 28 9.14 -18.78 8.91
N ALA A 29 10.24 -19.43 8.62
CA ALA A 29 11.26 -18.90 7.73
C ALA A 29 10.84 -19.17 6.28
N ASP A 30 10.34 -18.13 5.61
CA ASP A 30 9.83 -18.22 4.24
C ASP A 30 10.74 -17.50 3.26
N LEU A 31 10.85 -18.03 2.03
CA LEU A 31 11.48 -17.33 0.94
C LEU A 31 10.50 -16.27 0.42
N THR A 32 10.63 -15.04 0.89
CA THR A 32 9.75 -13.92 0.50
C THR A 32 10.15 -13.35 -0.85
N GLU A 33 11.45 -13.22 -1.13
CA GLU A 33 11.95 -12.63 -2.37
C GLU A 33 13.14 -13.43 -2.93
N LEU A 34 13.10 -13.67 -4.23
CA LEU A 34 14.21 -14.19 -5.03
C LEU A 34 14.05 -13.72 -6.46
N TYR A 35 14.78 -12.71 -6.85
CA TYR A 35 14.70 -12.15 -8.19
C TYR A 35 16.07 -11.81 -8.77
N LEU A 36 16.15 -11.78 -10.09
CA LEU A 36 17.27 -11.26 -10.86
C LEU A 36 16.93 -9.86 -11.36
N MET A 37 17.81 -8.90 -11.12
CA MET A 37 17.73 -7.56 -11.67
C MET A 37 18.93 -7.29 -12.57
N GLN A 38 18.66 -6.81 -13.78
CA GLN A 38 19.66 -6.53 -14.79
C GLN A 38 19.48 -5.11 -15.34
N ALA A 39 20.49 -4.26 -15.11
CA ALA A 39 20.59 -2.99 -15.81
C ALA A 39 20.97 -3.24 -17.28
N LEU A 40 20.27 -2.57 -18.18
CA LEU A 40 20.45 -2.66 -19.61
C LEU A 40 20.94 -1.30 -20.16
N PRO A 41 21.47 -1.24 -21.39
CA PRO A 41 21.87 0.03 -22.00
C PRO A 41 20.74 1.06 -22.09
N ALA A 42 21.11 2.34 -22.20
CA ALA A 42 20.20 3.47 -22.44
C ALA A 42 19.10 3.69 -21.36
N GLY A 43 19.37 3.33 -20.10
CA GLY A 43 18.47 3.58 -18.99
C GLY A 43 17.38 2.51 -18.78
N TRP A 44 17.45 1.39 -19.50
CA TRP A 44 16.56 0.27 -19.32
C TRP A 44 16.99 -0.64 -18.16
N MET A 45 16.04 -1.28 -17.55
CA MET A 45 16.22 -2.27 -16.49
C MET A 45 15.19 -3.38 -16.63
N LEU A 46 15.58 -4.60 -16.32
CA LEU A 46 14.71 -5.78 -16.26
C LEU A 46 14.84 -6.41 -14.88
N ALA A 47 13.71 -6.75 -14.26
CA ALA A 47 13.68 -7.60 -13.07
C ALA A 47 12.71 -8.75 -13.28
N LEU A 48 13.10 -9.95 -12.85
CA LEU A 48 12.28 -11.18 -12.96
C LEU A 48 12.49 -12.06 -11.74
N GLY A 49 11.43 -12.60 -11.20
CA GLY A 49 11.46 -13.55 -10.08
C GLY A 49 10.28 -13.40 -9.12
N LYS A 50 10.48 -13.87 -7.90
CA LYS A 50 9.54 -13.61 -6.80
C LYS A 50 9.95 -12.32 -6.11
N MET A 51 9.06 -11.35 -6.03
CA MET A 51 9.38 -10.03 -5.50
C MET A 51 8.17 -9.37 -4.83
N ASP A 52 8.47 -8.44 -3.92
CA ASP A 52 7.48 -7.54 -3.33
C ASP A 52 7.29 -6.33 -4.26
N PHE A 53 6.20 -6.30 -5.00
CA PHE A 53 5.92 -5.21 -5.94
C PHE A 53 5.62 -3.89 -5.22
N ALA A 54 5.08 -3.93 -4.00
CA ALA A 54 4.81 -2.72 -3.22
C ALA A 54 6.09 -1.97 -2.80
N ALA A 55 7.23 -2.68 -2.72
CA ALA A 55 8.52 -2.05 -2.44
C ALA A 55 9.08 -1.22 -3.61
N TRP A 56 8.58 -1.44 -4.82
CA TRP A 56 9.08 -0.82 -6.05
C TRP A 56 8.10 0.19 -6.66
N ALA A 57 6.80 -0.02 -6.47
CA ALA A 57 5.72 0.81 -6.98
C ALA A 57 5.21 1.79 -5.92
N ASP A 58 4.42 2.78 -6.34
CA ASP A 58 3.74 3.75 -5.47
C ASP A 58 4.67 4.48 -4.49
N THR A 59 5.92 4.74 -4.90
CA THR A 59 6.93 5.35 -4.04
C THR A 59 6.63 6.80 -3.69
N ASN A 60 6.98 7.21 -2.45
CA ASN A 60 6.74 8.55 -1.93
C ASN A 60 7.83 8.95 -0.93
N ALA A 61 8.27 10.21 -0.95
CA ALA A 61 9.35 10.66 -0.08
C ALA A 61 8.98 10.68 1.41
N PHE A 62 7.72 10.97 1.76
CA PHE A 62 7.30 11.20 3.14
C PHE A 62 6.49 10.06 3.74
N ALA A 63 5.94 9.19 2.89
CA ALA A 63 4.94 8.20 3.27
C ALA A 63 5.10 6.92 2.42
N ASN A 64 6.14 6.14 2.68
CA ASN A 64 6.47 4.92 1.94
C ASN A 64 7.19 3.85 2.77
N ASN A 65 7.74 4.20 3.91
CA ASN A 65 8.60 3.30 4.66
C ASN A 65 7.98 2.99 6.03
N GLU A 66 7.35 1.82 6.16
CA GLU A 66 6.73 1.34 7.38
C GLU A 66 7.70 1.24 8.57
N ARG A 67 9.02 1.17 8.33
CA ARG A 67 10.03 1.02 9.38
C ARG A 67 10.42 2.34 10.02
N THR A 68 10.40 3.42 9.27
CA THR A 68 10.89 4.74 9.72
C THR A 68 9.87 5.86 9.56
N GLN A 69 8.74 5.61 8.91
CA GLN A 69 7.67 6.59 8.67
C GLN A 69 6.36 6.10 9.31
N PHE A 70 5.23 6.29 8.64
CA PHE A 70 3.93 5.81 9.09
C PHE A 70 3.88 4.29 9.24
N THR A 71 2.93 3.79 10.04
CA THR A 71 2.66 2.36 10.20
C THR A 71 1.37 1.93 9.53
N SER A 72 0.41 2.83 9.35
CA SER A 72 -0.82 2.56 8.64
C SER A 72 -0.57 2.25 7.17
N ILE A 73 -1.18 1.19 6.63
CA ILE A 73 -0.98 0.80 5.24
C ILE A 73 -1.48 1.87 4.29
N GLY A 74 -2.60 2.52 4.57
CA GLY A 74 -3.15 3.58 3.74
C GLY A 74 -2.30 4.85 3.71
N LEU A 75 -1.35 5.02 4.64
CA LEU A 75 -0.40 6.11 4.61
C LEU A 75 0.92 5.74 3.91
N ILE A 76 1.26 4.45 3.81
CA ILE A 76 2.50 4.01 3.17
C ILE A 76 2.30 3.47 1.75
N ASN A 77 1.09 3.00 1.43
CA ASN A 77 0.73 2.46 0.12
C ASN A 77 -0.71 2.87 -0.24
N ASN A 78 -1.08 2.67 -1.49
CA ASN A 78 -2.47 2.79 -1.94
C ASN A 78 -3.23 1.50 -1.62
N ALA A 79 -4.29 1.59 -0.82
CA ALA A 79 -5.07 0.41 -0.39
C ALA A 79 -5.67 -0.37 -1.57
N ILE A 80 -6.04 0.29 -2.66
CA ILE A 80 -6.56 -0.36 -3.88
C ILE A 80 -5.49 -1.21 -4.56
N ALA A 81 -4.24 -0.76 -4.58
CA ALA A 81 -3.15 -1.48 -5.23
C ALA A 81 -2.92 -2.88 -4.61
N GLY A 82 -3.19 -3.04 -3.32
CA GLY A 82 -3.08 -4.32 -2.61
C GLY A 82 -4.02 -5.42 -3.12
N VAL A 83 -5.13 -5.06 -3.79
CA VAL A 83 -6.04 -6.02 -4.43
C VAL A 83 -5.42 -6.61 -5.71
N PHE A 84 -4.58 -5.84 -6.40
CA PHE A 84 -3.99 -6.20 -7.70
C PHE A 84 -2.63 -6.87 -7.57
N PHE A 85 -1.92 -6.58 -6.49
CA PHE A 85 -0.59 -7.10 -6.25
C PHE A 85 -0.54 -7.75 -4.87
N PRO A 86 -0.41 -9.09 -4.79
CA PRO A 86 -0.19 -9.75 -3.52
C PRO A 86 1.16 -9.31 -2.92
N TYR A 87 1.30 -9.45 -1.60
CA TYR A 87 2.49 -9.02 -0.85
C TYR A 87 3.81 -9.45 -1.50
N THR A 88 3.87 -10.71 -1.98
CA THR A 88 4.96 -11.18 -2.85
C THR A 88 4.40 -12.06 -3.95
N ALA A 89 4.85 -11.88 -5.17
CA ALA A 89 4.40 -12.65 -6.32
C ALA A 89 5.53 -12.97 -7.27
N ASN A 90 5.37 -14.03 -8.05
CA ASN A 90 6.18 -14.29 -9.22
C ASN A 90 5.78 -13.33 -10.34
N GLY A 91 6.78 -12.71 -10.96
CA GLY A 91 6.56 -11.75 -12.02
C GLY A 91 7.82 -11.00 -12.37
N GLY A 92 7.66 -9.75 -12.77
CA GLY A 92 8.76 -8.88 -13.09
C GLY A 92 8.31 -7.52 -13.59
N PHE A 93 9.28 -6.69 -13.84
CA PHE A 93 9.06 -5.40 -14.47
C PHE A 93 10.14 -5.09 -15.50
N PHE A 94 9.74 -4.30 -16.49
CA PHE A 94 10.63 -3.70 -17.46
C PHE A 94 10.52 -2.18 -17.33
N ALA A 95 11.60 -1.57 -16.85
CA ALA A 95 11.65 -0.17 -16.49
C ALA A 95 12.52 0.64 -17.46
N TYR A 96 12.11 1.87 -17.71
CA TYR A 96 12.93 2.86 -18.41
C TYR A 96 13.13 4.10 -17.55
N ASN A 97 14.39 4.46 -17.35
CA ASN A 97 14.79 5.70 -16.69
C ASN A 97 15.39 6.66 -17.71
N SER A 98 14.83 7.85 -17.84
CA SER A 98 15.39 8.87 -18.73
C SER A 98 16.80 9.29 -18.30
N PRO A 99 17.68 9.70 -19.24
CA PRO A 99 19.06 10.07 -18.92
C PRO A 99 19.21 11.21 -17.91
N ASN A 100 18.20 12.10 -17.83
CA ASN A 100 18.16 13.20 -16.87
C ASN A 100 17.52 12.81 -15.52
N GLY A 101 17.08 11.55 -15.37
CA GLY A 101 16.40 11.07 -14.18
C GLY A 101 15.02 11.68 -13.91
N ALA A 102 14.46 12.47 -14.86
CA ALA A 102 13.19 13.15 -14.66
C ALA A 102 11.98 12.25 -14.94
N HIS A 103 12.12 11.24 -15.77
CA HIS A 103 11.03 10.37 -16.18
C HIS A 103 11.41 8.92 -15.94
N ASN A 104 10.49 8.18 -15.37
CA ASN A 104 10.54 6.72 -15.25
C ASN A 104 9.23 6.15 -15.80
N VAL A 105 9.30 5.01 -16.49
CA VAL A 105 8.15 4.23 -16.94
C VAL A 105 8.41 2.79 -16.60
N ASP A 106 7.49 2.16 -15.86
CA ASP A 106 7.57 0.75 -15.49
C ASP A 106 6.40 -0.01 -16.09
N LEU A 107 6.71 -1.10 -16.79
CA LEU A 107 5.74 -2.09 -17.25
C LEU A 107 5.87 -3.31 -16.35
N VAL A 108 4.81 -3.63 -15.62
CA VAL A 108 4.79 -4.66 -14.58
C VAL A 108 3.93 -5.83 -15.01
N PHE A 109 4.40 -7.03 -14.72
CA PHE A 109 3.65 -8.27 -14.81
C PHE A 109 3.79 -9.03 -13.50
N ALA A 110 2.70 -9.48 -12.92
CA ALA A 110 2.68 -10.28 -11.70
C ALA A 110 1.61 -11.37 -11.78
N LYS A 111 1.88 -12.51 -11.12
CA LYS A 111 0.87 -13.50 -10.82
C LYS A 111 -0.02 -13.01 -9.70
N GLN A 112 -1.34 -13.07 -9.89
CA GLN A 112 -2.31 -12.58 -8.91
C GLN A 112 -2.43 -13.52 -7.70
N LYS A 113 -2.37 -14.82 -7.92
CA LYS A 113 -2.37 -15.81 -6.85
C LYS A 113 -0.94 -16.10 -6.43
N ALA A 114 -0.58 -15.64 -5.26
CA ALA A 114 0.68 -15.97 -4.62
C ALA A 114 0.42 -16.34 -3.17
N THR A 115 1.00 -17.45 -2.73
CA THR A 115 0.91 -17.87 -1.33
C THR A 115 2.21 -17.48 -0.65
N PRO A 116 2.18 -16.58 0.35
CA PRO A 116 3.35 -16.32 1.16
C PRO A 116 3.92 -17.61 1.73
N GLY A 117 5.25 -17.76 1.71
CA GLY A 117 5.91 -18.94 2.22
C GLY A 117 6.04 -20.12 1.23
N GLN A 118 5.43 -20.03 0.07
CA GLN A 118 5.65 -20.98 -1.03
C GLN A 118 6.58 -20.35 -2.08
N THR A 119 7.25 -21.18 -2.86
CA THR A 119 8.11 -20.70 -3.96
C THR A 119 7.29 -20.01 -5.05
N GLY A 120 6.01 -20.37 -5.18
CA GLY A 120 5.07 -19.88 -6.19
C GLY A 120 5.30 -20.43 -7.58
N PHE A 121 6.20 -21.41 -7.76
CA PHE A 121 6.41 -22.06 -9.06
C PHE A 121 5.21 -22.88 -9.50
N ASP A 122 4.43 -23.40 -8.56
CA ASP A 122 3.19 -24.14 -8.82
C ASP A 122 2.05 -23.24 -9.35
N ASP A 123 2.19 -21.91 -9.17
CA ASP A 123 1.19 -20.92 -9.61
C ASP A 123 1.52 -20.32 -10.99
N LEU A 124 2.64 -20.70 -11.62
CA LEU A 124 3.07 -20.12 -12.90
C LEU A 124 2.18 -20.45 -14.09
N ASP A 125 1.46 -21.57 -14.04
CA ASP A 125 0.58 -22.07 -15.08
C ASP A 125 -0.88 -21.61 -14.95
N ASN A 126 -1.25 -20.95 -13.84
CA ASN A 126 -2.58 -20.39 -13.69
C ASN A 126 -2.79 -19.17 -14.62
N SER A 127 -4.07 -18.86 -14.93
CA SER A 127 -4.47 -17.76 -15.82
C SER A 127 -4.52 -16.39 -15.13
N ASP A 128 -4.36 -16.36 -13.80
CA ASP A 128 -4.56 -15.18 -12.99
C ASP A 128 -3.32 -14.26 -13.01
N ASN A 129 -3.40 -13.22 -13.79
CA ASN A 129 -2.29 -12.29 -14.02
C ASN A 129 -2.71 -10.85 -13.79
N THR A 130 -1.79 -10.03 -13.28
CA THR A 130 -1.91 -8.58 -13.28
C THR A 130 -0.86 -7.96 -14.17
N TYR A 131 -1.28 -7.01 -14.97
CA TYR A 131 -0.44 -6.16 -15.81
C TYR A 131 -0.60 -4.72 -15.34
N ALA A 132 0.49 -3.99 -15.20
CA ALA A 132 0.42 -2.58 -14.85
C ALA A 132 1.41 -1.74 -15.65
N ILE A 133 1.07 -0.48 -15.75
CA ILE A 133 1.97 0.59 -16.23
C ILE A 133 2.00 1.68 -15.17
N GLU A 134 3.21 2.08 -14.80
CA GLU A 134 3.46 3.21 -13.93
C GLU A 134 4.31 4.25 -14.65
N TYR A 135 3.95 5.51 -14.54
CA TYR A 135 4.74 6.63 -14.99
C TYR A 135 5.05 7.56 -13.83
N GLN A 136 6.33 7.86 -13.66
CA GLN A 136 6.83 8.77 -12.65
C GLN A 136 7.51 9.98 -13.28
N PHE A 137 7.23 11.15 -12.72
CA PHE A 137 7.87 12.40 -13.08
C PHE A 137 8.47 13.07 -11.87
N THR A 138 9.81 13.22 -11.89
CA THR A 138 10.57 13.91 -10.84
C THR A 138 11.01 15.28 -11.35
N THR A 139 10.73 16.32 -10.59
CA THR A 139 11.07 17.71 -10.95
C THR A 139 11.45 18.53 -9.72
N LYS A 140 11.76 19.80 -9.94
CA LYS A 140 11.98 20.78 -8.88
C LYS A 140 11.15 22.02 -9.15
N ILE A 141 10.29 22.38 -8.19
CA ILE A 141 9.56 23.65 -8.18
C ILE A 141 10.30 24.59 -7.20
N ASP A 142 10.79 25.71 -7.66
CA ASP A 142 11.62 26.63 -6.87
C ASP A 142 12.80 25.92 -6.17
N ASN A 143 13.52 25.08 -6.89
CA ASN A 143 14.62 24.25 -6.39
C ASN A 143 14.23 23.21 -5.31
N LYS A 144 12.94 23.03 -5.02
CA LYS A 144 12.43 22.06 -4.07
C LYS A 144 11.99 20.81 -4.81
N PRO A 145 12.52 19.61 -4.45
CA PRO A 145 12.19 18.37 -5.15
C PRO A 145 10.70 18.04 -5.05
N GLY A 146 10.15 17.49 -6.11
CA GLY A 146 8.81 16.93 -6.16
C GLY A 146 8.79 15.70 -7.05
N HIS A 147 7.93 14.78 -6.70
CA HIS A 147 7.75 13.49 -7.36
C HIS A 147 6.25 13.26 -7.60
N TYR A 148 5.89 12.86 -8.81
CA TYR A 148 4.52 12.72 -9.28
C TYR A 148 4.38 11.40 -10.02
N LEU A 149 3.37 10.62 -9.68
CA LEU A 149 3.15 9.27 -10.20
C LEU A 149 1.70 9.09 -10.63
N ILE A 150 1.51 8.40 -11.74
CA ILE A 150 0.23 7.82 -12.14
C ILE A 150 0.47 6.39 -12.59
N ALA A 151 -0.41 5.48 -12.16
CA ALA A 151 -0.36 4.09 -12.60
C ALA A 151 -1.76 3.55 -12.87
N GLY A 152 -1.82 2.55 -13.75
CA GLY A 152 -3.01 1.76 -14.00
C GLY A 152 -2.65 0.28 -14.02
N ALA A 153 -3.56 -0.56 -13.52
CA ALA A 153 -3.42 -2.01 -13.59
C ALA A 153 -4.68 -2.67 -14.14
N TYR A 154 -4.48 -3.81 -14.76
CA TYR A 154 -5.51 -4.71 -15.27
C TYR A 154 -5.20 -6.13 -14.83
N SER A 155 -6.17 -6.81 -14.23
CA SER A 155 -6.09 -8.20 -13.81
C SER A 155 -7.04 -9.07 -14.62
N THR A 156 -6.58 -10.26 -14.97
CA THR A 156 -7.40 -11.31 -15.65
C THR A 156 -7.98 -12.31 -14.66
N THR A 157 -7.98 -12.01 -13.39
CA THR A 157 -8.49 -12.89 -12.33
C THR A 157 -10.01 -12.83 -12.29
N ASP A 158 -10.65 -13.99 -12.29
CA ASP A 158 -12.08 -14.10 -12.04
C ASP A 158 -12.38 -13.59 -10.62
N ILE A 159 -13.34 -12.70 -10.50
CA ILE A 159 -13.73 -12.07 -9.23
C ILE A 159 -15.26 -12.04 -9.10
N ASP A 160 -15.75 -12.37 -7.92
CA ASP A 160 -17.18 -12.29 -7.61
C ASP A 160 -17.65 -10.84 -7.56
N LYS A 161 -18.77 -10.55 -8.24
CA LYS A 161 -19.45 -9.25 -8.15
C LYS A 161 -20.39 -9.20 -6.95
N PHE A 162 -20.50 -8.04 -6.34
CA PHE A 162 -21.51 -7.77 -5.30
C PHE A 162 -22.91 -7.64 -5.93
N GLN A 163 -23.31 -8.61 -6.75
CA GLN A 163 -24.62 -8.67 -7.40
C GLN A 163 -25.11 -10.12 -7.40
N VAL A 164 -26.29 -10.32 -6.81
CA VAL A 164 -26.93 -11.63 -6.85
C VAL A 164 -27.51 -11.85 -8.25
N THR A 165 -27.02 -12.87 -8.95
CA THR A 165 -27.71 -13.37 -10.14
C THR A 165 -29.13 -13.72 -9.73
N ARG A 166 -30.14 -13.19 -10.43
CA ARG A 166 -31.55 -13.55 -10.26
C ARG A 166 -31.78 -15.02 -10.67
N GLY A 167 -31.21 -15.94 -9.91
CA GLY A 167 -31.54 -17.34 -9.96
C GLY A 167 -32.77 -17.58 -9.10
N VAL A 168 -33.79 -18.23 -9.62
CA VAL A 168 -34.95 -18.69 -8.88
C VAL A 168 -34.44 -19.66 -7.82
N ILE A 169 -34.40 -19.23 -6.54
CA ILE A 169 -34.16 -20.12 -5.41
C ILE A 169 -35.35 -21.09 -5.38
N ARG A 170 -35.17 -22.30 -5.88
CA ARG A 170 -36.14 -23.35 -5.70
C ARG A 170 -36.12 -23.73 -4.22
N ARG A 171 -37.28 -23.62 -3.57
CA ARG A 171 -37.51 -23.88 -2.15
C ARG A 171 -37.09 -25.29 -1.68
N SER A 172 -36.72 -26.18 -2.60
CA SER A 172 -36.28 -27.56 -2.34
C SER A 172 -34.78 -27.71 -2.04
N GLU A 173 -33.97 -26.64 -2.21
CA GLU A 173 -32.50 -26.68 -2.00
C GLU A 173 -32.07 -26.09 -0.65
N LEU A 174 -33.05 -25.74 0.19
CA LEU A 174 -32.82 -25.05 1.46
C LEU A 174 -32.43 -25.96 2.63
N VAL A 175 -32.18 -27.25 2.42
CA VAL A 175 -32.11 -28.19 3.55
C VAL A 175 -30.72 -28.81 3.77
N ASP A 176 -29.80 -28.81 2.84
CA ASP A 176 -28.51 -29.50 3.06
C ASP A 176 -27.20 -28.73 2.82
N GLU A 177 -27.22 -27.60 2.17
CA GLU A 177 -26.10 -26.64 2.15
C GLU A 177 -26.66 -25.26 1.89
N ILE A 178 -26.29 -24.27 2.71
CA ILE A 178 -26.47 -22.86 2.36
C ILE A 178 -25.48 -22.56 1.24
N GLN A 179 -25.80 -22.95 0.04
CA GLN A 179 -25.19 -22.35 -1.15
C GLN A 179 -25.76 -20.95 -1.24
N LEU A 180 -24.93 -19.97 -0.95
CA LEU A 180 -25.22 -18.58 -1.31
C LEU A 180 -25.62 -18.58 -2.79
N PRO A 181 -26.68 -17.86 -3.19
CA PRO A 181 -27.01 -17.71 -4.62
C PRO A 181 -25.72 -17.31 -5.34
N GLY A 182 -25.39 -17.93 -6.45
CA GLY A 182 -24.14 -17.67 -7.18
C GLY A 182 -24.03 -16.17 -7.41
N LEU A 183 -22.95 -15.57 -6.96
CA LEU A 183 -22.62 -14.21 -7.29
C LEU A 183 -22.38 -14.12 -8.79
N ALA A 184 -22.70 -13.00 -9.41
CA ALA A 184 -22.26 -12.74 -10.77
C ALA A 184 -20.74 -12.66 -10.79
N GLU A 185 -20.09 -13.23 -11.78
CA GLU A 185 -18.64 -13.19 -11.96
C GLU A 185 -18.24 -12.08 -12.92
N ALA A 186 -17.05 -11.54 -12.75
CA ALA A 186 -16.33 -10.75 -13.72
C ALA A 186 -15.02 -11.45 -14.04
N ASP A 187 -14.65 -11.47 -15.31
CA ASP A 187 -13.44 -12.12 -15.82
C ASP A 187 -12.23 -11.16 -15.78
N ASP A 188 -12.41 -9.98 -15.17
CA ASP A 188 -11.40 -8.93 -15.12
C ASP A 188 -11.55 -8.02 -13.89
N ASN A 189 -10.46 -7.30 -13.61
CA ASN A 189 -10.49 -6.17 -12.69
C ASN A 189 -9.50 -5.10 -13.18
N TYR A 190 -9.70 -3.83 -12.79
CA TYR A 190 -8.80 -2.75 -13.16
C TYR A 190 -8.79 -1.63 -12.12
N MET A 191 -7.68 -0.89 -12.09
CA MET A 191 -7.52 0.27 -11.20
C MET A 191 -6.75 1.39 -11.87
N VAL A 192 -6.93 2.59 -11.32
CA VAL A 192 -6.07 3.75 -11.58
C VAL A 192 -5.68 4.37 -10.26
N ILE A 193 -4.40 4.66 -10.10
CA ILE A 193 -3.87 5.34 -8.91
C ILE A 193 -3.04 6.55 -9.30
N GLY A 194 -2.97 7.51 -8.40
CA GLY A 194 -2.08 8.65 -8.46
C GLY A 194 -1.42 8.89 -7.11
N ASN A 195 -0.18 9.36 -7.15
CA ASN A 195 0.62 9.67 -5.97
C ASN A 195 1.50 10.88 -6.25
N PHE A 196 1.69 11.74 -5.26
CA PHE A 196 2.70 12.77 -5.34
C PHE A 196 3.30 13.09 -3.99
N ASP A 197 4.52 13.59 -4.01
CA ASP A 197 5.13 14.32 -2.92
C ASP A 197 5.81 15.61 -3.45
N GLN A 198 5.83 16.64 -2.62
CA GLN A 198 6.44 17.90 -2.94
C GLN A 198 7.05 18.54 -1.70
N PHE A 199 8.36 18.79 -1.73
CA PHE A 199 8.99 19.63 -0.72
C PHE A 199 8.51 21.06 -0.84
N LEU A 200 8.00 21.62 0.25
CA LEU A 200 7.58 23.01 0.35
C LEU A 200 8.71 23.90 0.86
N TRP A 201 9.60 23.33 1.64
CA TRP A 201 10.75 23.99 2.20
C TRP A 201 11.93 23.04 2.34
N VAL A 202 13.13 23.52 2.01
CA VAL A 202 14.40 22.78 2.06
C VAL A 202 15.44 23.64 2.78
N LYS A 203 16.18 23.07 3.71
CA LYS A 203 17.26 23.75 4.43
C LYS A 203 18.44 23.93 3.50
N GLU A 204 18.70 25.17 3.11
CA GLU A 204 19.83 25.52 2.25
C GLU A 204 21.17 25.20 2.92
N GLY A 205 22.14 24.74 2.12
CA GLY A 205 23.50 24.43 2.58
C GLY A 205 23.61 23.22 3.52
N ALA A 206 22.52 22.55 3.84
CA ALA A 206 22.57 21.31 4.60
C ALA A 206 22.99 20.15 3.71
N ALA A 207 23.83 19.24 4.24
CA ALA A 207 24.11 17.98 3.56
C ALA A 207 22.82 17.16 3.42
N SER A 208 22.60 16.60 2.22
CA SER A 208 21.52 15.64 2.01
C SER A 208 21.73 14.41 2.89
N ARG A 209 20.61 13.81 3.31
CA ARG A 209 20.63 12.52 4.02
C ARG A 209 21.13 11.41 3.08
N ARG A 210 21.44 10.26 3.65
CA ARG A 210 21.75 9.05 2.87
C ARG A 210 20.61 8.80 1.88
N GLY A 211 20.93 8.60 0.59
CA GLY A 211 19.95 8.50 -0.48
C GLY A 211 19.57 9.82 -1.17
N GLY A 212 20.22 10.94 -0.81
CA GLY A 212 20.02 12.23 -1.49
C GLY A 212 18.82 13.04 -1.02
N THR A 213 18.02 12.55 -0.06
CA THR A 213 16.84 13.26 0.47
C THR A 213 17.28 14.52 1.23
N PRO A 214 16.78 15.71 0.86
CA PRO A 214 17.14 16.95 1.55
C PRO A 214 16.52 17.02 2.95
N LEU A 215 17.11 17.83 3.81
CA LEU A 215 16.42 18.28 5.03
C LEU A 215 15.34 19.28 4.64
N GLY A 216 14.12 19.04 5.07
CA GLY A 216 13.00 19.88 4.65
C GLY A 216 11.66 19.36 5.11
N ILE A 217 10.63 20.09 4.71
CA ILE A 217 9.22 19.79 5.00
C ILE A 217 8.48 19.76 3.67
N GLY A 218 7.56 18.85 3.52
CA GLY A 218 6.72 18.75 2.33
C GLY A 218 5.38 18.10 2.60
N ILE A 219 4.62 18.01 1.54
CA ILE A 219 3.30 17.38 1.50
C ILE A 219 3.35 16.15 0.63
N PHE A 220 2.43 15.24 0.90
CA PHE A 220 2.16 14.08 0.05
C PHE A 220 0.67 13.85 -0.08
N ALA A 221 0.26 13.22 -1.16
CA ALA A 221 -1.08 12.67 -1.29
C ALA A 221 -1.11 11.48 -2.25
N ARG A 222 -2.10 10.60 -2.04
CA ARG A 222 -2.47 9.50 -2.92
C ARG A 222 -3.95 9.53 -3.20
N ALA A 223 -4.32 9.02 -4.36
CA ALA A 223 -5.69 8.71 -4.72
C ALA A 223 -5.73 7.39 -5.49
N GLY A 224 -6.83 6.66 -5.38
CA GLY A 224 -7.05 5.43 -6.12
C GLY A 224 -8.52 5.22 -6.44
N TRP A 225 -8.77 4.49 -7.51
CA TRP A 225 -10.10 4.10 -7.94
C TRP A 225 -10.09 2.71 -8.58
N ALA A 226 -11.13 1.92 -8.28
CA ALA A 226 -11.44 0.63 -8.89
C ALA A 226 -12.95 0.45 -9.03
N PRO A 227 -13.48 -0.47 -9.86
CA PRO A 227 -14.91 -0.73 -9.97
C PRO A 227 -15.57 -1.13 -8.65
N ASP A 228 -16.69 -0.50 -8.31
CA ASP A 228 -17.44 -0.72 -7.07
C ASP A 228 -18.23 -2.04 -7.05
N ASP A 229 -18.54 -2.59 -8.21
CA ASP A 229 -19.33 -3.83 -8.33
C ASP A 229 -18.57 -5.10 -7.93
N ARG A 230 -17.24 -5.02 -7.78
CA ARG A 230 -16.36 -6.18 -7.53
C ARG A 230 -15.22 -5.92 -6.55
N ASN A 231 -14.97 -4.68 -6.16
CA ASN A 231 -13.95 -4.33 -5.18
C ASN A 231 -14.62 -3.86 -3.88
N ALA A 232 -14.19 -4.40 -2.75
CA ALA A 232 -14.69 -3.96 -1.45
C ALA A 232 -14.32 -2.49 -1.18
N VAL A 233 -13.19 -2.06 -1.71
CA VAL A 233 -12.71 -0.68 -1.71
C VAL A 233 -12.70 -0.19 -3.15
N ASP A 234 -13.51 0.81 -3.46
CA ASP A 234 -13.62 1.38 -4.81
C ASP A 234 -12.95 2.74 -4.94
N GLN A 235 -12.76 3.48 -3.83
CA GLN A 235 -12.01 4.73 -3.78
C GLN A 235 -11.11 4.78 -2.56
N PHE A 236 -9.96 5.38 -2.76
CA PHE A 236 -8.96 5.57 -1.71
C PHE A 236 -8.33 6.95 -1.84
N TYR A 237 -8.12 7.60 -0.69
CA TYR A 237 -7.40 8.86 -0.60
C TYR A 237 -6.49 8.87 0.62
N SER A 238 -5.30 9.44 0.48
CA SER A 238 -4.48 9.81 1.64
C SER A 238 -3.75 11.12 1.38
N PHE A 239 -3.48 11.87 2.44
CA PHE A 239 -2.66 13.07 2.37
C PHE A 239 -2.02 13.38 3.72
N GLY A 240 -0.94 14.14 3.69
CA GLY A 240 -0.29 14.57 4.92
C GLY A 240 0.88 15.50 4.71
N LEU A 241 1.51 15.79 5.84
CA LEU A 241 2.76 16.52 5.97
C LEU A 241 3.85 15.57 6.45
N GLY A 242 5.04 15.70 5.88
CA GLY A 242 6.23 14.99 6.34
C GLY A 242 7.43 15.91 6.42
N GLY A 243 8.39 15.55 7.25
CA GLY A 243 9.59 16.31 7.39
C GLY A 243 10.81 15.45 7.73
N TYR A 244 11.95 15.87 7.20
CA TYR A 244 13.26 15.33 7.53
C TYR A 244 14.05 16.39 8.31
N GLY A 245 14.33 16.10 9.58
CA GLY A 245 14.82 17.09 10.53
C GLY A 245 13.77 18.18 10.83
N MET A 246 14.21 19.37 11.15
CA MET A 246 13.48 20.64 11.15
C MET A 246 12.47 20.88 12.28
N LEU A 247 11.92 19.85 12.91
CA LEU A 247 10.93 20.02 13.98
C LEU A 247 11.61 20.37 15.31
N ILE A 248 12.71 19.70 15.62
CA ILE A 248 13.48 19.92 16.85
C ILE A 248 14.89 20.39 16.46
N PRO A 249 15.37 21.56 16.96
CA PRO A 249 16.72 22.05 16.69
C PRO A 249 17.79 21.02 17.06
N GLY A 250 18.77 20.82 16.17
CA GLY A 250 19.87 19.87 16.36
C GLY A 250 19.52 18.41 16.06
N ARG A 251 18.27 18.11 15.66
CA ARG A 251 17.78 16.78 15.33
C ARG A 251 17.64 16.57 13.81
N ASP A 252 18.65 16.92 13.04
CA ASP A 252 18.64 16.90 11.57
C ASP A 252 18.55 15.46 10.99
N LYS A 253 18.78 14.42 11.81
CA LYS A 253 18.69 13.03 11.39
C LYS A 253 17.32 12.38 11.60
N ASP A 254 16.44 13.06 12.30
CA ASP A 254 15.10 12.58 12.60
C ASP A 254 14.16 12.80 11.41
N ASN A 255 13.04 12.10 11.41
CA ASN A 255 11.92 12.38 10.52
C ASN A 255 10.58 12.22 11.26
N TRP A 256 9.57 12.87 10.74
CA TRP A 256 8.26 12.93 11.34
C TRP A 256 7.18 13.11 10.28
N GLY A 257 5.95 12.83 10.64
CA GLY A 257 4.81 13.05 9.76
C GLY A 257 3.50 13.05 10.52
N ILE A 258 2.52 13.67 9.88
CA ILE A 258 1.10 13.61 10.23
C ILE A 258 0.33 13.36 8.95
N GLY A 259 -0.61 12.42 8.97
CA GLY A 259 -1.38 12.07 7.79
C GLY A 259 -2.76 11.54 8.13
N TRP A 260 -3.59 11.51 7.10
CA TRP A 260 -4.90 10.91 7.05
C TRP A 260 -5.01 10.01 5.84
N SER A 261 -5.65 8.86 6.00
CA SER A 261 -6.14 8.01 4.91
C SER A 261 -7.63 7.77 5.06
N GLY A 262 -8.34 7.75 3.95
CA GLY A 262 -9.76 7.43 3.84
C GLY A 262 -9.98 6.36 2.77
N THR A 263 -10.68 5.31 3.15
CA THR A 263 -11.00 4.16 2.33
C THR A 263 -12.50 4.11 2.13
N HIS A 264 -13.00 4.28 0.91
CA HIS A 264 -14.41 4.20 0.60
C HIS A 264 -14.82 2.75 0.39
N ILE A 265 -15.82 2.33 1.12
CA ILE A 265 -16.40 0.99 1.02
C ILE A 265 -17.48 1.00 -0.05
N SER A 266 -17.33 0.11 -1.01
CA SER A 266 -18.23 -0.03 -2.15
C SER A 266 -19.70 0.03 -1.77
N ASP A 267 -20.47 0.84 -2.49
CA ASP A 267 -21.92 0.92 -2.31
C ASP A 267 -22.61 -0.42 -2.59
N ASP A 268 -22.07 -1.20 -3.52
CA ASP A 268 -22.61 -2.52 -3.84
C ASP A 268 -22.35 -3.51 -2.71
N LEU A 269 -21.14 -3.51 -2.12
CA LEU A 269 -20.86 -4.33 -0.92
C LEU A 269 -21.75 -3.95 0.26
N ARG A 270 -21.96 -2.65 0.51
CA ARG A 270 -22.79 -2.18 1.64
C ARG A 270 -24.27 -2.58 1.53
N LYS A 271 -24.78 -2.88 0.32
CA LYS A 271 -26.11 -3.47 0.14
C LYS A 271 -26.23 -4.89 0.71
N PHE A 272 -25.09 -5.65 0.74
CA PHE A 272 -25.03 -6.98 1.35
C PHE A 272 -24.73 -6.92 2.84
N VAL A 273 -23.94 -5.94 3.27
CA VAL A 273 -23.50 -5.77 4.67
C VAL A 273 -23.90 -4.38 5.16
N PRO A 274 -25.18 -4.18 5.57
CA PRO A 274 -25.71 -2.86 5.93
C PRO A 274 -25.08 -2.22 7.19
N THR A 275 -24.30 -2.97 7.96
CA THR A 275 -23.56 -2.46 9.12
C THR A 275 -22.29 -1.70 8.75
N LEU A 276 -21.90 -1.74 7.47
CA LEU A 276 -20.74 -0.99 7.00
C LEU A 276 -21.09 0.47 6.69
N ASP A 277 -20.31 1.36 7.24
CA ASP A 277 -20.28 2.77 6.86
C ASP A 277 -19.59 2.96 5.49
N SER A 278 -19.79 4.11 4.89
CA SER A 278 -19.23 4.41 3.58
C SER A 278 -17.72 4.69 3.59
N TRP A 279 -17.19 5.09 4.74
CA TRP A 279 -15.79 5.43 4.89
C TRP A 279 -15.17 4.80 6.13
N GLU A 280 -13.98 4.26 5.95
CA GLU A 280 -13.03 4.02 7.02
C GLU A 280 -12.00 5.14 7.01
N ASN A 281 -11.68 5.70 8.17
CA ASN A 281 -10.70 6.77 8.28
C ASN A 281 -9.59 6.38 9.26
N ASN A 282 -8.35 6.68 8.89
CA ASN A 282 -7.20 6.54 9.76
C ASN A 282 -6.41 7.85 9.81
N TYR A 283 -6.14 8.32 10.99
CA TYR A 283 -5.29 9.47 11.28
C TYR A 283 -4.05 8.98 12.00
N GLU A 284 -2.88 9.32 11.53
CA GLU A 284 -1.63 8.92 12.20
C GLU A 284 -0.67 10.11 12.33
N VAL A 285 0.01 10.16 13.47
CA VAL A 285 1.17 10.99 13.70
C VAL A 285 2.33 10.10 14.15
N PHE A 286 3.51 10.36 13.61
CA PHE A 286 4.72 9.68 14.05
C PHE A 286 5.90 10.63 14.21
N TYR A 287 6.84 10.22 15.06
CA TYR A 287 8.17 10.80 15.16
C TYR A 287 9.23 9.69 15.26
N ASN A 288 10.18 9.71 14.34
CA ASN A 288 11.29 8.75 14.27
C ASN A 288 12.57 9.42 14.74
N PHE A 289 13.08 8.98 15.86
CA PHE A 289 14.33 9.44 16.48
C PHE A 289 15.50 8.64 15.92
N SER A 290 16.51 9.31 15.37
CA SER A 290 17.83 8.72 15.17
C SER A 290 18.56 8.74 16.51
N VAL A 291 18.56 7.61 17.23
CA VAL A 291 19.10 7.51 18.60
C VAL A 291 20.60 7.33 18.58
N ALA A 292 21.10 6.54 17.63
CA ALA A 292 22.53 6.28 17.38
C ALA A 292 22.73 6.00 15.87
N PRO A 293 23.97 5.94 15.36
CA PRO A 293 24.19 5.41 14.02
C PRO A 293 23.52 4.05 13.85
N SER A 294 22.70 3.91 12.79
CA SER A 294 21.94 2.68 12.48
C SER A 294 20.90 2.25 13.52
N VAL A 295 20.54 3.09 14.50
CA VAL A 295 19.52 2.80 15.52
C VAL A 295 18.45 3.87 15.51
N TYR A 296 17.20 3.47 15.27
CA TYR A 296 16.07 4.36 15.16
C TYR A 296 14.93 3.92 16.10
N LEU A 297 14.31 4.88 16.77
CA LEU A 297 13.12 4.68 17.59
C LEU A 297 11.98 5.49 17.01
N THR A 298 10.93 4.83 16.55
CA THR A 298 9.70 5.50 16.11
C THR A 298 8.65 5.41 17.21
N LEU A 299 8.04 6.53 17.53
CA LEU A 299 6.81 6.60 18.31
C LEU A 299 5.69 7.03 17.38
N ASN A 300 4.52 6.39 17.46
CA ASN A 300 3.35 6.76 16.68
C ASN A 300 2.07 6.68 17.50
N ALA A 301 1.07 7.42 17.05
CA ALA A 301 -0.30 7.32 17.54
C ALA A 301 -1.27 7.39 16.35
N GLN A 302 -2.28 6.54 16.38
CA GLN A 302 -3.34 6.47 15.36
C GLN A 302 -4.71 6.63 16.02
N ALA A 303 -5.63 7.29 15.30
CA ALA A 303 -7.06 7.25 15.57
C ALA A 303 -7.75 6.64 14.35
N ILE A 304 -8.50 5.56 14.56
CA ILE A 304 -9.10 4.75 13.50
C ILE A 304 -10.60 4.79 13.69
N GLU A 305 -11.32 5.24 12.67
CA GLU A 305 -12.76 5.15 12.53
C GLU A 305 -13.06 3.97 11.61
N PRO A 306 -13.40 2.77 12.15
CA PRO A 306 -13.58 1.57 11.34
C PRO A 306 -14.77 1.69 10.40
N ALA A 307 -14.74 1.00 9.27
CA ALA A 307 -15.89 0.89 8.37
C ALA A 307 -17.08 0.15 9.00
N ASN A 308 -16.88 -0.63 10.05
CA ASN A 308 -17.98 -1.23 10.80
C ASN A 308 -18.63 -0.19 11.71
N GLY A 309 -19.82 0.32 11.33
CA GLY A 309 -20.56 1.34 12.07
C GLY A 309 -21.06 0.91 13.47
N GLU A 310 -20.88 -0.35 13.85
CA GLU A 310 -21.16 -0.84 15.20
C GLU A 310 -19.97 -0.67 16.16
N LEU A 311 -18.80 -0.25 15.64
CA LEU A 311 -17.58 -0.05 16.42
C LEU A 311 -17.31 1.43 16.64
N ASP A 312 -16.87 1.76 17.85
CA ASP A 312 -16.38 3.09 18.20
C ASP A 312 -14.99 3.35 17.60
N THR A 313 -14.64 4.63 17.49
CA THR A 313 -13.29 5.07 17.14
C THR A 313 -12.25 4.44 18.08
N ALA A 314 -11.27 3.78 17.51
CA ALA A 314 -10.17 3.16 18.23
C ALA A 314 -8.93 4.08 18.24
N VAL A 315 -8.18 4.04 19.34
CA VAL A 315 -6.89 4.72 19.43
C VAL A 315 -5.79 3.70 19.65
N ALA A 316 -4.79 3.70 18.77
CA ALA A 316 -3.59 2.86 18.88
C ALA A 316 -2.37 3.75 19.13
N VAL A 317 -1.47 3.30 20.03
CA VAL A 317 -0.18 3.92 20.24
C VAL A 317 0.92 2.87 20.09
N GLY A 318 2.01 3.24 19.44
CA GLY A 318 3.07 2.28 19.12
C GLY A 318 4.45 2.85 19.36
N ALA A 319 5.39 1.92 19.59
CA ALA A 319 6.82 2.20 19.59
C ALA A 319 7.53 1.11 18.79
N ARG A 320 8.42 1.52 17.88
CA ARG A 320 9.18 0.61 17.02
C ARG A 320 10.67 0.95 17.10
N LEU A 321 11.48 -0.08 17.39
CA LEU A 321 12.94 0.02 17.35
C LEU A 321 13.45 -0.68 16.08
N GLN A 322 14.25 0.04 15.30
CA GLN A 322 14.94 -0.48 14.14
C GLN A 322 16.45 -0.40 14.36
N VAL A 323 17.14 -1.47 13.99
CA VAL A 323 18.60 -1.55 13.98
C VAL A 323 19.04 -2.04 12.60
N ASP A 324 19.83 -1.23 11.90
CA ASP A 324 20.43 -1.58 10.61
C ASP A 324 21.84 -2.16 10.86
N PHE A 325 22.15 -3.30 10.26
CA PHE A 325 23.41 -4.03 10.41
C PHE A 325 24.33 -3.86 9.22
#